data_cbc71c8037377df041e2885281a61876
#
_entry.id   cbc71c8037377df041e2885281a61876
#
_cell.length_a   1.000
_cell.length_b   1.000
_cell.length_c   1.000
_cell.angle_alpha   90.00
_cell.angle_beta   90.00
_cell.angle_gamma   90.00
#
_symmetry.space_group_name_H-M   'P 1'
#
loop_
_entity.id
_entity.type
_entity.pdbx_description
1 polymer ?
#
loop_
_entity_poly.entity_id
_entity_poly.type
_entity_poly.pdbx_seq_one_letter_code
_entity_poly.pdbx_strand_id
1 'polypeptide(L)'
;MDQKYKNYLTRRIDNKDKFENLLEFPKYIEIETVNACNARCPMCTINDWERNYPVMRDEVFNKISDEIIDNKEFVKRVSLYRDGEPLIDKKMPQRINKFFKNGIKNTSIATNVSLLNEKKSRD
;
A
#
# COMPACT_ATOMS: atom_id res chain seq x y z
N MET A 1 -24.99 21.54 -5.77
CA MET A 1 -24.32 20.28 -6.16
C MET A 1 -25.06 19.69 -7.34
N ASP A 2 -24.37 19.46 -8.44
CA ASP A 2 -24.93 18.97 -9.69
C ASP A 2 -25.63 17.60 -9.48
N GLN A 3 -26.82 17.44 -10.15
CA GLN A 3 -27.61 16.20 -10.06
C GLN A 3 -26.82 14.98 -10.59
N LYS A 4 -25.97 15.18 -11.59
CA LYS A 4 -25.07 14.16 -12.13
C LYS A 4 -24.10 13.64 -11.07
N TYR A 5 -23.55 14.54 -10.23
CA TYR A 5 -22.65 14.19 -9.14
C TYR A 5 -23.38 13.50 -7.98
N LYS A 6 -24.59 13.96 -7.65
CA LYS A 6 -25.46 13.26 -6.69
C LYS A 6 -25.75 11.82 -7.14
N ASN A 7 -26.16 11.65 -8.39
CA ASN A 7 -26.44 10.32 -8.94
C ASN A 7 -25.19 9.41 -8.95
N TYR A 8 -24.00 9.98 -9.19
CA TYR A 8 -22.74 9.25 -9.13
C TYR A 8 -22.42 8.77 -7.70
N LEU A 9 -22.57 9.64 -6.71
CA LEU A 9 -22.38 9.30 -5.31
C LEU A 9 -23.41 8.27 -4.82
N THR A 10 -24.68 8.48 -5.17
CA THR A 10 -25.77 7.57 -4.83
C THR A 10 -25.51 6.17 -5.39
N ARG A 11 -25.11 6.05 -6.66
CA ARG A 11 -24.72 4.75 -7.24
C ARG A 11 -23.55 4.06 -6.53
N ARG A 12 -22.62 4.82 -5.97
CA ARG A 12 -21.51 4.26 -5.16
C ARG A 12 -21.93 3.84 -3.77
N ILE A 13 -22.97 4.50 -3.22
CA ILE A 13 -23.50 4.25 -1.88
C ILE A 13 -24.62 3.21 -1.92
N ASP A 14 -25.47 3.26 -2.95
CA ASP A 14 -26.62 2.38 -3.11
C ASP A 14 -26.27 1.01 -3.75
N ASN A 15 -25.07 0.88 -4.32
CA ASN A 15 -24.38 -0.41 -4.41
C ASN A 15 -23.90 -0.86 -3.01
N LYS A 16 -24.69 -0.56 -2.01
CA LYS A 16 -24.83 -1.37 -0.80
C LYS A 16 -25.43 -2.70 -1.21
N ASP A 17 -24.74 -3.34 -2.11
CA ASP A 17 -24.92 -4.74 -2.33
C ASP A 17 -24.68 -5.33 -0.96
N LYS A 18 -25.79 -5.44 -0.28
CA LYS A 18 -26.12 -6.34 0.78
C LYS A 18 -24.86 -6.86 1.45
N PHE A 19 -24.80 -6.73 2.73
CA PHE A 19 -23.76 -7.35 3.57
C PHE A 19 -23.38 -8.78 3.14
N GLU A 20 -24.29 -9.45 2.45
CA GLU A 20 -24.12 -10.76 1.81
C GLU A 20 -23.02 -10.81 0.73
N ASN A 21 -22.63 -9.68 0.13
CA ASN A 21 -21.60 -9.56 -0.90
C ASN A 21 -20.31 -8.91 -0.38
N LEU A 22 -20.16 -8.74 0.93
CA LEU A 22 -18.89 -8.35 1.50
C LEU A 22 -17.86 -9.45 1.23
N LEU A 23 -16.73 -9.05 0.69
CA LEU A 23 -15.61 -9.97 0.50
C LEU A 23 -15.07 -10.41 1.85
N GLU A 24 -14.75 -11.66 1.97
CA GLU A 24 -14.11 -12.22 3.15
C GLU A 24 -12.72 -11.60 3.39
N PHE A 25 -12.09 -11.08 2.33
CA PHE A 25 -10.78 -10.45 2.39
C PHE A 25 -10.68 -9.23 1.47
N PRO A 26 -9.88 -8.18 1.82
CA PRO A 26 -9.74 -6.97 1.01
C PRO A 26 -9.14 -7.23 -0.38
N LYS A 27 -9.70 -6.57 -1.41
CA LYS A 27 -9.15 -6.60 -2.79
C LYS A 27 -7.93 -5.71 -2.98
N TYR A 28 -7.88 -4.59 -2.28
CA TYR A 28 -6.85 -3.56 -2.40
C TYR A 28 -6.28 -3.31 -1.01
N ILE A 29 -4.98 -3.51 -0.89
CA ILE A 29 -4.28 -3.44 0.39
C ILE A 29 -3.17 -2.43 0.28
N GLU A 30 -3.09 -1.52 1.24
CA GLU A 30 -1.98 -0.59 1.40
C GLU A 30 -1.24 -0.92 2.68
N ILE A 31 0.08 -1.05 2.59
CA ILE A 31 0.97 -1.32 3.72
C ILE A 31 2.01 -0.21 3.77
N GLU A 32 1.94 0.64 4.78
CA GLU A 32 3.00 1.60 5.03
C GLU A 32 4.16 0.91 5.75
N THR A 33 5.21 0.60 5.00
CA THR A 33 6.41 -0.05 5.56
C THR A 33 7.41 0.95 6.12
N VAL A 34 7.29 2.23 5.74
CA VAL A 34 8.15 3.32 6.18
C VAL A 34 7.32 4.52 6.58
N ASN A 35 7.53 5.02 7.78
CA ASN A 35 6.96 6.28 8.26
C ASN A 35 8.06 7.33 8.44
N ALA A 36 8.82 7.54 7.39
CA ALA A 36 9.84 8.58 7.25
C ALA A 36 9.93 9.00 5.78
N CYS A 37 10.28 10.24 5.52
CA CYS A 37 10.49 10.76 4.18
C CYS A 37 11.66 11.75 4.17
N ASN A 38 12.43 11.75 3.09
CA ASN A 38 13.50 12.70 2.85
C ASN A 38 13.04 13.96 2.10
N ALA A 39 11.75 14.03 1.73
CA ALA A 39 11.10 15.23 1.20
C ALA A 39 10.23 15.91 2.26
N ARG A 40 9.87 17.17 2.02
CA ARG A 40 9.01 17.99 2.88
C ARG A 40 7.96 18.69 2.04
N CYS A 41 7.08 17.88 1.42
CA CYS A 41 5.99 18.40 0.60
C CYS A 41 4.97 19.14 1.47
N PRO A 42 4.56 20.36 1.09
CA PRO A 42 3.67 21.17 1.94
C PRO A 42 2.32 20.53 2.26
N MET A 43 1.82 19.63 1.39
CA MET A 43 0.53 18.95 1.55
C MET A 43 0.64 17.62 2.30
N CYS A 44 1.85 17.16 2.65
CA CYS A 44 2.04 15.84 3.22
C CYS A 44 1.99 15.88 4.76
N THR A 45 1.21 14.98 5.33
CA THR A 45 1.02 14.85 6.77
C THR A 45 2.20 14.18 7.49
N ILE A 46 3.19 13.64 6.76
CA ILE A 46 4.35 12.95 7.33
C ILE A 46 5.13 13.80 8.34
N ASN A 47 5.07 15.13 8.22
CA ASN A 47 5.75 16.06 9.11
C ASN A 47 5.13 16.14 10.50
N ASP A 48 3.85 15.74 10.63
CA ASP A 48 3.06 15.81 11.87
C ASP A 48 3.13 14.50 12.65
N TRP A 49 3.85 13.50 12.13
CA TRP A 49 3.88 12.16 12.70
C TRP A 49 5.14 11.91 13.51
N GLU A 50 4.96 11.52 14.75
CA GLU A 50 6.01 11.07 15.64
C GLU A 50 5.93 9.56 15.84
N ARG A 51 6.87 8.81 15.28
CA ARG A 51 7.00 7.37 15.49
C ARG A 51 8.44 6.99 15.84
N ASN A 52 8.59 6.15 16.86
CA ASN A 52 9.90 5.71 17.34
C ASN A 52 10.63 4.78 16.35
N TYR A 53 9.87 4.12 15.47
CA TYR A 53 10.41 3.16 14.50
C TYR A 53 9.94 3.53 13.09
N PRO A 54 10.79 4.18 12.30
CA PRO A 54 10.39 4.67 10.98
C PRO A 54 10.22 3.55 9.95
N VAL A 55 10.80 2.37 10.17
CA VAL A 55 10.72 1.23 9.25
C VAL A 55 10.03 0.05 9.96
N MET A 56 9.08 -0.57 9.26
CA MET A 56 8.34 -1.73 9.77
C MET A 56 9.28 -2.91 10.03
N ARG A 57 9.18 -3.50 11.22
CA ARG A 57 9.95 -4.71 11.57
C ARG A 57 9.56 -5.89 10.69
N ASP A 58 10.53 -6.75 10.40
CA ASP A 58 10.32 -7.91 9.51
C ASP A 58 9.26 -8.88 10.02
N GLU A 59 9.21 -9.10 11.34
CA GLU A 59 8.22 -9.98 11.96
C GLU A 59 6.79 -9.51 11.65
N VAL A 60 6.55 -8.19 11.77
CA VAL A 60 5.25 -7.60 11.47
C VAL A 60 4.95 -7.70 9.97
N PHE A 61 5.91 -7.34 9.12
CA PHE A 61 5.76 -7.45 7.68
C PHE A 61 5.48 -8.89 7.24
N ASN A 62 6.23 -9.85 7.78
CA ASN A 62 6.07 -11.25 7.43
C ASN A 62 4.68 -11.76 7.82
N LYS A 63 4.21 -11.48 9.04
CA LYS A 63 2.88 -11.86 9.47
C LYS A 63 1.79 -11.32 8.53
N ILE A 64 1.83 -10.02 8.21
CA ILE A 64 0.86 -9.38 7.32
C ILE A 64 0.95 -9.98 5.91
N SER A 65 2.16 -10.11 5.37
CA SER A 65 2.35 -10.60 4.01
C SER A 65 1.96 -12.07 3.84
N ASP A 66 2.19 -12.90 4.85
CA ASP A 66 1.79 -14.32 4.82
C ASP A 66 0.27 -14.43 4.80
N GLU A 67 -0.44 -13.67 5.65
CA GLU A 67 -1.90 -13.63 5.64
C GLU A 67 -2.48 -13.14 4.29
N ILE A 68 -1.85 -12.13 3.67
CA ILE A 68 -2.26 -11.66 2.34
C ILE A 68 -2.02 -12.73 1.27
N ILE A 69 -0.91 -13.44 1.34
CA ILE A 69 -0.55 -14.50 0.39
C ILE A 69 -1.50 -15.69 0.52
N ASP A 70 -1.87 -16.05 1.74
CA ASP A 70 -2.83 -17.14 2.01
C ASP A 70 -4.23 -16.83 1.45
N ASN A 71 -4.57 -15.54 1.32
CA ASN A 71 -5.85 -15.06 0.77
C ASN A 71 -5.71 -14.40 -0.62
N LYS A 72 -4.69 -14.75 -1.38
CA LYS A 72 -4.32 -14.09 -2.65
C LYS A 72 -5.41 -14.12 -3.72
N GLU A 73 -6.32 -15.07 -3.69
CA GLU A 73 -7.46 -15.17 -4.62
C GLU A 73 -8.40 -13.96 -4.54
N PHE A 74 -8.49 -13.32 -3.38
CA PHE A 74 -9.27 -12.09 -3.18
C PHE A 74 -8.49 -10.83 -3.58
N VAL A 75 -7.14 -10.90 -3.54
CA VAL A 75 -6.27 -9.72 -3.65
C VAL A 75 -6.02 -9.32 -5.10
N LYS A 76 -6.37 -8.09 -5.45
CA LYS A 76 -6.13 -7.52 -6.77
C LYS A 76 -4.87 -6.65 -6.83
N ARG A 77 -4.51 -6.00 -5.73
CA ARG A 77 -3.32 -5.14 -5.64
C ARG A 77 -2.85 -5.01 -4.21
N VAL A 78 -1.52 -5.02 -4.06
CA VAL A 78 -0.82 -4.61 -2.84
C VAL A 78 0.03 -3.38 -3.13
N SER A 79 -0.12 -2.33 -2.35
CA SER A 79 0.66 -1.09 -2.43
C SER A 79 1.53 -0.96 -1.18
N LEU A 80 2.86 -0.90 -1.36
CA LEU A 80 3.82 -0.82 -0.25
C LEU A 80 4.27 0.63 -0.02
N TYR A 81 3.32 1.53 0.06
CA TYR A 81 3.54 2.94 0.35
C TYR A 81 2.30 3.59 0.93
N ARG A 82 2.49 4.71 1.59
CA ARG A 82 1.45 5.68 1.93
C ARG A 82 2.06 7.08 2.03
N ASP A 83 2.36 7.58 3.24
CA ASP A 83 2.89 8.93 3.43
C ASP A 83 4.44 8.96 3.45
N GLY A 84 5.09 7.87 3.84
CA GLY A 84 6.54 7.74 3.85
C GLY A 84 7.17 7.49 2.47
N GLU A 85 8.50 7.70 2.39
CA GLU A 85 9.28 7.36 1.19
C GLU A 85 9.72 5.87 1.24
N PRO A 86 9.15 5.00 0.40
CA PRO A 86 9.39 3.56 0.50
C PRO A 86 10.85 3.15 0.23
N LEU A 87 11.62 3.92 -0.53
CA LEU A 87 13.02 3.59 -0.82
C LEU A 87 13.98 3.86 0.35
N ILE A 88 13.50 4.41 1.47
CA ILE A 88 14.23 4.42 2.74
C ILE A 88 14.34 3.01 3.30
N ASP A 89 13.35 2.16 3.08
CA ASP A 89 13.41 0.75 3.44
C ASP A 89 14.37 0.00 2.50
N LYS A 90 15.54 -0.37 3.03
CA LYS A 90 16.54 -1.14 2.28
C LYS A 90 16.06 -2.52 1.85
N LYS A 91 14.98 -3.03 2.45
CA LYS A 91 14.38 -4.33 2.16
C LYS A 91 13.21 -4.24 1.19
N MET A 92 12.92 -3.05 0.65
CA MET A 92 11.79 -2.86 -0.26
C MET A 92 11.81 -3.82 -1.47
N PRO A 93 12.95 -4.07 -2.14
CA PRO A 93 13.00 -5.06 -3.23
C PRO A 93 12.59 -6.47 -2.76
N GLN A 94 13.08 -6.91 -1.60
CA GLN A 94 12.73 -8.22 -1.06
C GLN A 94 11.24 -8.30 -0.67
N ARG A 95 10.68 -7.20 -0.13
CA ARG A 95 9.26 -7.12 0.23
C ARG A 95 8.36 -7.20 -1.00
N ILE A 96 8.69 -6.48 -2.06
CA ILE A 96 7.99 -6.56 -3.36
C ILE A 96 8.09 -7.98 -3.93
N ASN A 97 9.31 -8.53 -3.97
CA ASN A 97 9.57 -9.87 -4.50
C ASN A 97 8.83 -10.98 -3.74
N LYS A 98 8.59 -10.81 -2.43
CA LYS A 98 7.82 -11.77 -1.65
C LYS A 98 6.41 -11.92 -2.21
N PHE A 99 5.73 -10.82 -2.51
CA PHE A 99 4.39 -10.85 -3.11
C PHE A 99 4.43 -11.39 -4.54
N PHE A 100 5.36 -10.90 -5.35
CA PHE A 100 5.47 -11.29 -6.76
C PHE A 100 5.71 -12.80 -6.93
N LYS A 101 6.65 -13.38 -6.17
CA LYS A 101 6.97 -14.82 -6.19
C LYS A 101 5.81 -15.70 -5.74
N ASN A 102 4.91 -15.18 -4.89
CA ASN A 102 3.74 -15.89 -4.39
C ASN A 102 2.47 -15.65 -5.24
N GLY A 103 2.61 -15.01 -6.41
CA GLY A 103 1.54 -14.87 -7.39
C GLY A 103 0.76 -13.56 -7.32
N ILE A 104 1.08 -12.66 -6.40
CA ILE A 104 0.52 -11.31 -6.35
C ILE A 104 1.38 -10.38 -7.20
N LYS A 105 1.15 -10.40 -8.52
CA LYS A 105 1.97 -9.66 -9.49
C LYS A 105 1.70 -8.16 -9.53
N ASN A 106 0.52 -7.72 -9.08
CA ASN A 106 0.16 -6.32 -9.03
C ASN A 106 0.58 -5.72 -7.68
N THR A 107 1.88 -5.59 -7.50
CA THR A 107 2.49 -4.95 -6.33
C THR A 107 3.16 -3.65 -6.77
N SER A 108 2.91 -2.55 -6.05
CA SER A 108 3.35 -1.21 -6.45
C SER A 108 3.90 -0.40 -5.28
N ILE A 109 4.76 0.54 -5.59
CA ILE A 109 5.21 1.62 -4.71
C ILE A 109 4.99 2.97 -5.38
N ALA A 110 4.81 4.03 -4.60
CA ALA A 110 4.95 5.40 -5.05
C ALA A 110 6.15 6.03 -4.34
N THR A 111 7.03 6.65 -5.07
CA THR A 111 8.29 7.19 -4.56
C THR A 111 8.59 8.56 -5.15
N ASN A 112 9.29 9.41 -4.40
CA ASN A 112 9.83 10.67 -4.90
C ASN A 112 11.10 10.46 -5.77
N VAL A 113 11.51 9.24 -5.98
CA VAL A 113 12.62 8.77 -6.85
C VAL A 113 14.03 9.21 -6.41
N SER A 114 14.15 10.13 -5.47
CA SER A 114 15.44 10.71 -5.08
C SER A 114 16.47 9.69 -4.55
N LEU A 115 15.97 8.57 -4.02
CA LEU A 115 16.79 7.47 -3.51
C LEU A 115 16.93 6.29 -4.49
N LEU A 116 16.32 6.40 -5.68
CA LEU A 116 16.44 5.38 -6.70
C LEU A 116 17.82 5.44 -7.36
N ASN A 117 18.45 4.30 -7.49
CA ASN A 117 19.70 4.13 -8.21
C ASN A 117 19.64 2.87 -9.08
N GLU A 118 20.65 2.67 -9.93
CA GLU A 118 20.69 1.58 -10.89
C GLU A 118 20.52 0.20 -10.22
N LYS A 119 21.12 -0.02 -9.06
CA LYS A 119 20.99 -1.26 -8.31
C LYS A 119 19.54 -1.48 -7.85
N LYS A 120 18.94 -0.48 -7.21
CA LYS A 120 17.55 -0.57 -6.72
C LYS A 120 16.51 -0.68 -7.83
N SER A 121 16.85 -0.25 -9.04
CA SER A 121 15.95 -0.35 -10.20
C SER A 121 16.00 -1.71 -10.88
N ARG A 122 17.03 -2.52 -10.61
CA ARG A 122 17.20 -3.88 -11.15
C ARG A 122 16.71 -4.97 -10.21
N ASP A 123 16.74 -4.71 -8.89
CA ASP A 123 16.30 -5.63 -7.82
C ASP A 123 14.77 -5.69 -7.73
#